data_8f6a2883aacbae342154e65a6e08247b
#
_entry.id   8f6a2883aacbae342154e65a6e08247b
#
_cell.length_a   1.000
_cell.length_b   1.000
_cell.length_c   1.000
_cell.angle_alpha   90.00
_cell.angle_beta   90.00
_cell.angle_gamma   90.00
#
_symmetry.space_group_name_H-M   'P 1'
#
loop_
_entity.id
_entity.type
_entity.pdbx_description
1 polymer ?
#
loop_
_entity_poly.entity_id
_entity_poly.type
_entity_poly.pdbx_seq_one_letter_code
_entity_poly.pdbx_strand_id
1 'polypeptide(L)'
;DWSSDVCSSDLNSEEGGWNISSTDEGSQKMLENENEKQIKIQTGTEVVNDFVIDEDTSDDERMIVNMGPQHPSTHGVLRLQAELEGEVVRRVKPIIGYLHTGMEKTGEELNYFQGPTNTTRMDYLSPLFNELVFSLTTEKLIGIEVPERAQTIRILMTELNRVSSHLVALATGGMDIGALSMMIFGFREREHILNFFEKTTGLRMNHNYIRPGGVAADLPDNWQKDVQDILSLIPEKLKDYDDMLLDNPIWKGRLQNVEIGRAHV
;
A
#
# COMPACT_ATOMS: atom_id res chain seq x y z
N ASP A 1 8.55 5.17 26.78
CA ASP A 1 7.18 4.79 27.14
C ASP A 1 6.22 5.82 26.56
N TRP A 2 6.00 5.71 25.27
CA TRP A 2 4.93 6.42 24.60
C TRP A 2 3.74 5.48 24.60
N SER A 3 3.03 5.50 25.73
CA SER A 3 1.88 4.64 25.92
C SER A 3 0.70 5.13 25.10
N SER A 4 -0.11 4.19 24.69
CA SER A 4 -1.35 4.29 23.94
C SER A 4 -2.42 5.24 24.51
N ASP A 5 -2.13 5.97 25.57
CA ASP A 5 -3.11 6.79 26.30
C ASP A 5 -3.37 8.17 25.68
N VAL A 6 -2.53 8.61 24.71
CA VAL A 6 -2.69 9.91 24.06
C VAL A 6 -3.74 9.89 22.94
N CYS A 7 -4.03 8.73 22.36
CA CYS A 7 -5.06 8.62 21.32
C CYS A 7 -6.50 8.49 21.80
N SER A 8 -6.73 8.19 23.10
CA SER A 8 -8.08 7.92 23.61
C SER A 8 -8.76 9.11 24.30
N SER A 9 -8.01 10.16 24.64
CA SER A 9 -8.56 11.30 25.40
C SER A 9 -9.12 12.44 24.54
N ASP A 10 -8.74 12.52 23.26
CA ASP A 10 -9.12 13.65 22.40
C ASP A 10 -10.37 13.40 21.52
N LEU A 11 -10.94 12.20 21.58
CA LEU A 11 -12.16 11.86 20.81
C LEU A 11 -13.47 12.23 21.51
N ASN A 12 -13.43 12.80 22.73
CA ASN A 12 -14.61 13.20 23.50
C ASN A 12 -14.77 14.72 23.71
N SER A 13 -14.09 15.57 22.98
CA SER A 13 -14.42 16.99 22.97
C SER A 13 -15.53 17.25 21.96
N GLU A 14 -16.75 17.31 22.44
CA GLU A 14 -17.88 17.91 21.77
C GLU A 14 -17.56 19.39 21.54
N GLU A 15 -17.25 19.77 20.30
CA GLU A 15 -17.58 21.08 19.71
C GLU A 15 -16.94 21.17 18.31
N GLY A 16 -17.79 21.03 17.29
CA GLY A 16 -17.40 21.14 15.89
C GLY A 16 -18.29 20.31 14.96
N GLY A 17 -19.58 20.24 15.30
CA GLY A 17 -20.54 19.45 14.51
C GLY A 17 -20.79 20.06 13.14
N TRP A 18 -20.47 19.31 12.09
CA TRP A 18 -21.14 19.46 10.80
C TRP A 18 -22.53 18.83 10.92
N ASN A 19 -23.55 19.66 11.14
CA ASN A 19 -24.94 19.27 11.11
C ASN A 19 -25.35 19.03 9.65
N ILE A 20 -25.29 17.77 9.20
CA ILE A 20 -26.06 17.34 8.01
C ILE A 20 -27.41 16.85 8.54
N SER A 21 -28.35 17.76 8.68
CA SER A 21 -29.76 17.42 8.89
C SER A 21 -30.43 17.18 7.54
N SER A 22 -30.51 15.94 7.11
CA SER A 22 -31.60 15.44 6.28
C SER A 22 -31.67 13.92 6.49
N THR A 23 -32.39 13.53 7.50
CA THR A 23 -32.83 12.16 7.70
C THR A 23 -33.92 11.86 6.69
N ASP A 24 -33.53 11.24 5.59
CA ASP A 24 -34.46 10.57 4.71
C ASP A 24 -34.75 9.19 5.29
N GLU A 25 -35.96 9.00 5.83
CA GLU A 25 -36.39 7.71 6.40
C GLU A 25 -36.36 6.55 5.38
N GLY A 26 -36.20 6.85 4.10
CA GLY A 26 -35.99 5.87 3.04
C GLY A 26 -34.61 5.22 3.06
N SER A 27 -33.58 5.93 3.49
CA SER A 27 -32.21 5.43 3.54
C SER A 27 -31.95 4.50 4.73
N GLN A 28 -32.70 4.65 5.81
CA GLN A 28 -32.59 3.74 6.98
C GLN A 28 -33.25 2.38 6.72
N LYS A 29 -34.30 2.32 5.91
CA LYS A 29 -34.97 1.05 5.56
C LYS A 29 -34.19 0.19 4.56
N MET A 30 -33.22 0.75 3.82
CA MET A 30 -32.34 -0.03 2.95
C MET A 30 -31.21 -0.73 3.71
N LEU A 31 -30.94 -0.36 4.95
CA LEU A 31 -29.90 -0.95 5.80
C LEU A 31 -30.42 -2.11 6.67
N GLU A 32 -31.72 -2.37 6.66
CA GLU A 32 -32.36 -3.43 7.46
C GLU A 32 -32.69 -4.70 6.67
N ASN A 33 -32.04 -4.95 5.54
CA ASN A 33 -32.21 -6.23 4.84
C ASN A 33 -31.41 -7.31 5.59
N GLU A 34 -32.11 -8.25 6.17
CA GLU A 34 -31.69 -9.27 7.12
C GLU A 34 -30.61 -10.27 6.65
N ASN A 35 -29.97 -10.05 5.52
CA ASN A 35 -28.91 -10.92 4.96
C ASN A 35 -27.56 -10.23 4.70
N GLU A 36 -27.39 -8.97 5.04
CA GLU A 36 -26.08 -8.34 5.01
C GLU A 36 -25.46 -8.35 6.42
N LYS A 37 -24.51 -9.24 6.65
CA LYS A 37 -23.65 -9.21 7.82
C LYS A 37 -22.93 -7.85 7.86
N GLN A 38 -23.36 -6.97 8.78
CA GLN A 38 -22.74 -5.67 8.96
C GLN A 38 -21.28 -5.82 9.38
N ILE A 39 -20.38 -5.29 8.58
CA ILE A 39 -18.97 -5.14 8.95
C ILE A 39 -18.91 -3.98 9.96
N LYS A 40 -18.79 -4.27 11.24
CA LYS A 40 -18.50 -3.26 12.26
C LYS A 40 -17.00 -3.05 12.34
N ILE A 41 -16.54 -1.92 11.82
CA ILE A 41 -15.17 -1.47 12.05
C ILE A 41 -15.16 -0.76 13.40
N GLN A 42 -14.52 -1.33 14.40
CA GLN A 42 -14.22 -0.64 15.65
C GLN A 42 -12.82 -0.04 15.53
N THR A 43 -12.74 1.28 15.66
CA THR A 43 -11.48 1.99 15.80
C THR A 43 -10.98 1.79 17.22
N GLY A 44 -9.91 1.08 17.40
CA GLY A 44 -9.30 0.72 18.68
C GLY A 44 -8.48 -0.57 18.55
N THR A 45 -7.91 -1.04 19.64
CA THR A 45 -7.06 -2.23 19.69
C THR A 45 -7.77 -3.54 19.33
N GLU A 46 -9.08 -3.52 19.09
CA GLU A 46 -9.86 -4.66 18.64
C GLU A 46 -10.47 -4.38 17.26
N VAL A 47 -9.76 -4.76 16.22
CA VAL A 47 -10.31 -4.82 14.88
C VAL A 47 -11.02 -6.14 14.71
N VAL A 48 -12.32 -6.10 14.52
CA VAL A 48 -13.13 -7.29 14.33
C VAL A 48 -13.73 -7.30 12.94
N ASN A 49 -13.04 -7.96 12.02
CA ASN A 49 -13.67 -8.50 10.82
C ASN A 49 -13.57 -10.01 10.90
N ASP A 50 -14.59 -10.65 11.43
CA ASP A 50 -14.67 -12.09 11.46
C ASP A 50 -15.25 -12.57 10.12
N PHE A 51 -14.41 -13.06 9.22
CA PHE A 51 -14.87 -13.84 8.07
C PHE A 51 -15.20 -15.26 8.55
N VAL A 52 -16.48 -15.55 8.70
CA VAL A 52 -16.97 -16.90 8.98
C VAL A 52 -17.15 -17.60 7.65
N ILE A 53 -16.42 -18.67 7.41
CA ILE A 53 -16.50 -19.45 6.18
C ILE A 53 -17.56 -20.57 6.31
N ASP A 54 -17.79 -21.09 7.53
CA ASP A 54 -18.84 -22.09 7.81
C ASP A 54 -19.12 -22.23 9.31
N GLU A 55 -20.39 -22.49 9.70
CA GLU A 55 -20.83 -22.53 11.09
C GLU A 55 -21.03 -23.97 11.65
N ASP A 56 -20.80 -25.03 10.85
CA ASP A 56 -21.38 -26.35 11.10
C ASP A 56 -20.39 -27.45 11.52
N THR A 57 -19.45 -27.16 12.44
CA THR A 57 -18.57 -28.19 13.02
C THR A 57 -18.43 -28.10 14.53
N SER A 58 -18.36 -29.25 15.20
CA SER A 58 -18.14 -29.35 16.64
C SER A 58 -16.84 -28.69 17.07
N ASP A 59 -16.84 -27.90 18.14
CA ASP A 59 -15.71 -27.13 18.67
C ASP A 59 -14.45 -27.97 19.03
N ASP A 60 -14.58 -29.28 19.12
CA ASP A 60 -13.54 -30.17 19.64
C ASP A 60 -12.36 -30.43 18.68
N GLU A 61 -12.48 -30.08 17.38
CA GLU A 61 -11.44 -30.33 16.36
C GLU A 61 -10.78 -29.05 15.84
N ARG A 62 -11.11 -27.88 16.38
CA ARG A 62 -10.61 -26.59 15.90
C ARG A 62 -9.30 -26.20 16.58
N MET A 63 -8.33 -25.84 15.78
CA MET A 63 -7.05 -25.32 16.23
C MET A 63 -6.91 -23.83 15.89
N ILE A 64 -6.55 -23.00 16.88
CA ILE A 64 -6.27 -21.58 16.65
C ILE A 64 -4.77 -21.38 16.45
N VAL A 65 -4.41 -20.90 15.28
CA VAL A 65 -3.01 -20.61 14.89
C VAL A 65 -2.83 -19.11 14.72
N ASN A 66 -1.79 -18.56 15.35
CA ASN A 66 -1.37 -17.17 15.13
C ASN A 66 -0.22 -17.12 14.13
N MET A 67 -0.41 -16.43 13.01
CA MET A 67 0.59 -16.17 12.00
C MET A 67 1.00 -14.70 12.06
N GLY A 68 2.28 -14.44 12.26
CA GLY A 68 2.79 -13.07 12.34
C GLY A 68 2.72 -12.44 13.76
N PRO A 69 3.21 -11.19 13.91
CA PRO A 69 3.72 -10.32 12.84
C PRO A 69 5.06 -10.76 12.22
N GLN A 70 5.91 -11.49 12.95
CA GLN A 70 7.15 -12.05 12.41
C GLN A 70 6.86 -13.36 11.69
N HIS A 71 6.45 -13.28 10.44
CA HIS A 71 6.19 -14.42 9.58
C HIS A 71 6.39 -14.03 8.11
N PRO A 72 6.97 -14.87 7.25
CA PRO A 72 7.17 -14.54 5.84
C PRO A 72 5.88 -14.12 5.11
N SER A 73 4.78 -14.81 5.35
CA SER A 73 3.48 -14.53 4.70
C SER A 73 2.80 -13.25 5.19
N THR A 74 3.23 -12.67 6.30
CA THR A 74 2.63 -11.46 6.89
C THR A 74 3.55 -10.24 6.78
N HIS A 75 4.67 -10.38 6.08
CA HIS A 75 5.65 -9.32 5.78
C HIS A 75 6.15 -8.56 7.02
N GLY A 76 6.08 -9.19 8.22
CA GLY A 76 6.54 -8.61 9.48
C GLY A 76 5.60 -7.60 10.13
N VAL A 77 4.44 -7.30 9.53
CA VAL A 77 3.57 -6.18 9.91
C VAL A 77 2.09 -6.54 10.06
N LEU A 78 1.73 -7.78 9.79
CA LEU A 78 0.37 -8.28 9.91
C LEU A 78 0.33 -9.50 10.83
N ARG A 79 -0.64 -9.58 11.72
CA ARG A 79 -0.96 -10.79 12.46
C ARG A 79 -2.30 -11.34 11.99
N LEU A 80 -2.31 -12.62 11.65
CA LEU A 80 -3.51 -13.36 11.32
C LEU A 80 -3.77 -14.38 12.43
N GLN A 81 -4.95 -14.36 13.01
CA GLN A 81 -5.43 -15.41 13.87
C GLN A 81 -6.37 -16.30 13.06
N ALA A 82 -5.94 -17.50 12.73
CA ALA A 82 -6.67 -18.44 11.90
C ALA A 82 -7.23 -19.58 12.74
N GLU A 83 -8.49 -19.91 12.56
CA GLU A 83 -9.13 -21.11 13.09
C GLU A 83 -9.08 -22.18 11.99
N LEU A 84 -8.45 -23.28 12.28
CA LEU A 84 -8.24 -24.39 11.36
C LEU A 84 -8.97 -25.62 11.83
N GLU A 85 -9.52 -26.36 10.90
CA GLU A 85 -10.00 -27.73 11.06
C GLU A 85 -9.17 -28.62 10.13
N GLY A 86 -8.15 -29.26 10.69
CA GLY A 86 -7.10 -29.88 9.88
C GLY A 86 -6.39 -28.82 9.02
N GLU A 87 -6.47 -28.97 7.70
CA GLU A 87 -5.89 -28.04 6.71
C GLU A 87 -6.91 -27.00 6.20
N VAL A 88 -8.15 -27.07 6.65
CA VAL A 88 -9.21 -26.17 6.19
C VAL A 88 -9.26 -24.92 7.08
N VAL A 89 -9.18 -23.75 6.45
CA VAL A 89 -9.35 -22.47 7.15
C VAL A 89 -10.84 -22.20 7.33
N ARG A 90 -11.31 -22.16 8.58
CA ARG A 90 -12.72 -21.90 8.94
C ARG A 90 -12.97 -20.43 9.22
N ARG A 91 -12.02 -19.78 9.86
CA ARG A 91 -12.15 -18.36 10.22
C ARG A 91 -10.78 -17.68 10.22
N VAL A 92 -10.73 -16.42 9.83
CA VAL A 92 -9.53 -15.59 9.91
C VAL A 92 -9.86 -14.25 10.55
N LYS A 93 -9.10 -13.88 11.59
CA LYS A 93 -9.17 -12.55 12.20
C LYS A 93 -7.86 -11.82 11.92
N PRO A 94 -7.86 -10.80 11.04
CA PRO A 94 -6.69 -9.95 10.84
C PRO A 94 -6.52 -8.99 12.02
N ILE A 95 -5.29 -8.82 12.47
CA ILE A 95 -4.90 -7.86 13.52
C ILE A 95 -3.88 -6.92 12.89
N ILE A 96 -4.28 -5.68 12.70
CA ILE A 96 -3.51 -4.62 12.05
C ILE A 96 -3.03 -3.59 13.09
N GLY A 97 -2.21 -2.63 12.66
CA GLY A 97 -1.72 -1.55 13.50
C GLY A 97 -0.22 -1.56 13.75
N TYR A 98 0.49 -2.61 13.33
CA TYR A 98 1.95 -2.72 13.52
C TYR A 98 2.77 -1.68 12.73
N LEU A 99 2.17 -1.03 11.73
CA LEU A 99 2.75 0.09 10.98
C LEU A 99 2.12 1.44 11.34
N HIS A 100 1.27 1.50 12.35
CA HIS A 100 0.66 2.76 12.75
C HIS A 100 1.70 3.70 13.36
N THR A 101 1.87 4.87 12.76
CA THR A 101 2.85 5.90 13.17
C THR A 101 2.21 7.23 13.54
N GLY A 102 0.89 7.33 13.59
CA GLY A 102 0.17 8.57 13.86
C GLY A 102 0.32 9.61 12.74
N MET A 103 0.40 9.17 11.48
CA MET A 103 0.66 10.04 10.33
C MET A 103 -0.37 11.16 10.18
N GLU A 104 -1.64 10.87 10.44
CA GLU A 104 -2.74 11.82 10.36
C GLU A 104 -2.53 12.95 11.37
N LYS A 105 -2.19 12.61 12.61
CA LYS A 105 -1.92 13.59 13.65
C LYS A 105 -0.67 14.43 13.36
N THR A 106 0.38 13.80 12.87
CA THR A 106 1.58 14.50 12.40
C THR A 106 1.25 15.46 11.25
N GLY A 107 0.37 15.05 10.33
CA GLY A 107 -0.05 15.86 9.19
C GLY A 107 -0.75 17.17 9.59
N GLU A 108 -1.48 17.19 10.70
CA GLU A 108 -2.13 18.40 11.23
C GLU A 108 -1.14 19.48 11.68
N GLU A 109 0.04 19.08 12.16
CA GLU A 109 1.08 19.97 12.68
C GLU A 109 2.03 20.48 11.59
N LEU A 110 2.05 19.86 10.40
CA LEU A 110 2.97 20.20 9.32
C LEU A 110 2.39 21.30 8.41
N ASN A 111 3.26 22.20 7.96
CA ASN A 111 2.89 23.12 6.89
C ASN A 111 2.96 22.43 5.51
N TYR A 112 2.41 23.09 4.47
CA TYR A 112 2.33 22.51 3.12
C TYR A 112 3.69 22.20 2.47
N PHE A 113 4.79 22.82 2.87
CA PHE A 113 6.14 22.47 2.38
C PHE A 113 6.72 21.25 3.11
N GLN A 114 6.31 21.01 4.34
CA GLN A 114 6.71 19.86 5.13
C GLN A 114 5.81 18.63 4.86
N GLY A 115 4.58 18.85 4.43
CA GLY A 115 3.61 17.79 4.13
C GLY A 115 4.14 16.64 3.28
N PRO A 116 4.86 16.90 2.16
CA PRO A 116 5.43 15.84 1.35
C PRO A 116 6.36 14.89 2.11
N THR A 117 7.07 15.36 3.14
CA THR A 117 7.94 14.49 3.97
C THR A 117 7.16 13.46 4.78
N ASN A 118 5.90 13.76 5.10
CA ASN A 118 5.01 12.84 5.79
C ASN A 118 4.28 11.93 4.80
N THR A 119 3.67 12.50 3.76
CA THR A 119 2.88 11.74 2.79
C THR A 119 3.71 10.77 1.96
N THR A 120 4.99 11.07 1.69
CA THR A 120 5.90 10.18 0.96
C THR A 120 6.05 8.80 1.62
N ARG A 121 5.79 8.69 2.92
CA ARG A 121 5.91 7.46 3.72
C ARG A 121 4.61 6.65 3.83
N MET A 122 3.51 7.12 3.25
CA MET A 122 2.23 6.41 3.29
C MET A 122 2.31 5.10 2.51
N ASP A 123 2.56 5.19 1.21
CA ASP A 123 2.93 4.06 0.38
C ASP A 123 4.41 4.19 0.02
N TYR A 124 5.28 3.56 0.80
CA TYR A 124 6.73 3.66 0.62
C TYR A 124 7.26 2.95 -0.63
N LEU A 125 6.42 2.21 -1.37
CA LEU A 125 6.76 1.67 -2.69
C LEU A 125 6.47 2.67 -3.82
N SER A 126 5.56 3.63 -3.57
CA SER A 126 5.17 4.66 -4.53
C SER A 126 5.33 6.08 -3.97
N PRO A 127 6.47 6.40 -3.30
CA PRO A 127 6.65 7.65 -2.57
C PRO A 127 6.44 8.89 -3.43
N LEU A 128 6.90 8.88 -4.69
CA LEU A 128 6.76 10.01 -5.60
C LEU A 128 5.31 10.27 -6.03
N PHE A 129 4.47 9.23 -6.08
CA PHE A 129 3.03 9.41 -6.33
C PHE A 129 2.33 10.06 -5.14
N ASN A 130 2.69 9.68 -3.92
CA ASN A 130 2.16 10.31 -2.70
C ASN A 130 2.50 11.80 -2.67
N GLU A 131 3.76 12.14 -2.98
CA GLU A 131 4.23 13.53 -3.08
C GLU A 131 3.49 14.30 -4.18
N LEU A 132 3.28 13.64 -5.35
CA LEU A 132 2.58 14.24 -6.48
C LEU A 132 1.13 14.59 -6.12
N VAL A 133 0.38 13.66 -5.54
CA VAL A 133 -1.02 13.88 -5.16
C VAL A 133 -1.14 15.03 -4.17
N PHE A 134 -0.30 15.04 -3.14
CA PHE A 134 -0.26 16.10 -2.15
C PHE A 134 0.05 17.46 -2.80
N SER A 135 1.07 17.51 -3.66
CA SER A 135 1.50 18.73 -4.34
C SER A 135 0.42 19.27 -5.28
N LEU A 136 -0.18 18.41 -6.12
CA LEU A 136 -1.27 18.80 -7.02
C LEU A 136 -2.50 19.32 -6.26
N THR A 137 -2.83 18.71 -5.13
CA THR A 137 -3.94 19.16 -4.29
C THR A 137 -3.67 20.56 -3.72
N THR A 138 -2.47 20.77 -3.21
CA THR A 138 -2.03 22.06 -2.66
C THR A 138 -1.98 23.14 -3.75
N GLU A 139 -1.42 22.83 -4.91
CA GLU A 139 -1.33 23.72 -6.08
C GLU A 139 -2.71 24.16 -6.57
N LYS A 140 -3.66 23.21 -6.62
CA LYS A 140 -5.04 23.50 -6.98
C LYS A 140 -5.73 24.39 -5.95
N LEU A 141 -5.44 24.19 -4.66
CA LEU A 141 -6.02 24.97 -3.56
C LEU A 141 -5.57 26.45 -3.61
N ILE A 142 -4.28 26.69 -3.89
CA ILE A 142 -3.70 28.06 -3.91
C ILE A 142 -3.71 28.67 -5.32
N GLY A 143 -4.08 27.92 -6.36
CA GLY A 143 -4.23 28.42 -7.73
C GLY A 143 -2.91 28.75 -8.43
N ILE A 144 -1.80 28.04 -8.12
CA ILE A 144 -0.52 28.24 -8.80
C ILE A 144 -0.35 27.28 -9.97
N GLU A 145 0.34 27.78 -11.01
CA GLU A 145 0.72 26.99 -12.16
C GLU A 145 2.18 26.51 -12.02
N VAL A 146 2.40 25.24 -12.36
CA VAL A 146 3.72 24.61 -12.29
C VAL A 146 4.41 24.75 -13.67
N PRO A 147 5.70 25.12 -13.73
CA PRO A 147 6.44 25.18 -14.98
C PRO A 147 6.42 23.87 -15.75
N GLU A 148 6.32 23.93 -17.08
CA GLU A 148 6.21 22.77 -17.97
C GLU A 148 7.37 21.77 -17.77
N ARG A 149 8.59 22.28 -17.60
CA ARG A 149 9.76 21.43 -17.32
C ARG A 149 9.57 20.61 -16.03
N ALA A 150 9.08 21.25 -14.97
CA ALA A 150 8.85 20.54 -13.70
C ALA A 150 7.75 19.49 -13.84
N GLN A 151 6.70 19.75 -14.61
CA GLN A 151 5.65 18.78 -14.90
C GLN A 151 6.22 17.56 -15.64
N THR A 152 7.06 17.78 -16.65
CA THR A 152 7.71 16.70 -17.41
C THR A 152 8.63 15.86 -16.51
N ILE A 153 9.41 16.50 -15.63
CA ILE A 153 10.26 15.80 -14.66
C ILE A 153 9.40 14.96 -13.70
N ARG A 154 8.29 15.49 -13.21
CA ARG A 154 7.37 14.75 -12.35
C ARG A 154 6.84 13.49 -13.03
N ILE A 155 6.47 13.57 -14.31
CA ILE A 155 6.02 12.42 -15.10
C ILE A 155 7.13 11.39 -15.20
N LEU A 156 8.34 11.78 -15.59
CA LEU A 156 9.48 10.87 -15.68
C LEU A 156 9.73 10.13 -14.37
N MET A 157 9.81 10.88 -13.28
CA MET A 157 10.12 10.33 -11.95
C MET A 157 9.02 9.40 -11.43
N THR A 158 7.76 9.77 -11.63
CA THR A 158 6.62 8.93 -11.18
C THR A 158 6.49 7.67 -12.03
N GLU A 159 6.72 7.72 -13.35
CA GLU A 159 6.66 6.51 -14.16
C GLU A 159 7.82 5.54 -13.87
N LEU A 160 9.03 6.04 -13.60
CA LEU A 160 10.11 5.18 -13.09
C LEU A 160 9.76 4.59 -11.71
N ASN A 161 9.10 5.37 -10.85
CA ASN A 161 8.62 4.87 -9.56
C ASN A 161 7.54 3.79 -9.74
N ARG A 162 6.65 3.93 -10.73
CA ARG A 162 5.68 2.89 -11.09
C ARG A 162 6.37 1.58 -11.45
N VAL A 163 7.38 1.63 -12.31
CA VAL A 163 8.17 0.44 -12.68
C VAL A 163 8.83 -0.18 -11.44
N SER A 164 9.45 0.65 -10.61
CA SER A 164 10.06 0.21 -9.35
C SER A 164 9.06 -0.48 -8.41
N SER A 165 7.86 0.07 -8.28
CA SER A 165 6.78 -0.52 -7.48
C SER A 165 6.29 -1.85 -8.05
N HIS A 166 6.11 -1.94 -9.36
CA HIS A 166 5.70 -3.19 -10.04
C HIS A 166 6.74 -4.30 -9.87
N LEU A 167 8.05 -3.97 -9.92
CA LEU A 167 9.09 -4.95 -9.66
C LEU A 167 9.01 -5.55 -8.25
N VAL A 168 8.68 -4.73 -7.24
CA VAL A 168 8.44 -5.24 -5.88
C VAL A 168 7.18 -6.10 -5.81
N ALA A 169 6.10 -5.68 -6.47
CA ALA A 169 4.86 -6.46 -6.51
C ALA A 169 5.08 -7.85 -7.13
N LEU A 170 5.83 -7.94 -8.23
CA LEU A 170 6.20 -9.22 -8.84
C LEU A 170 7.13 -10.04 -7.95
N ALA A 171 8.11 -9.39 -7.30
CA ALA A 171 9.07 -10.04 -6.42
C ALA A 171 8.39 -10.66 -5.18
N THR A 172 7.58 -9.88 -4.47
CA THR A 172 6.89 -10.30 -3.25
C THR A 172 5.74 -11.26 -3.55
N GLY A 173 4.95 -11.00 -4.58
CA GLY A 173 3.90 -11.91 -5.03
C GLY A 173 4.48 -13.26 -5.50
N GLY A 174 5.62 -13.24 -6.19
CA GLY A 174 6.37 -14.45 -6.53
C GLY A 174 6.77 -15.24 -5.29
N MET A 175 7.35 -14.57 -4.32
CA MET A 175 7.76 -15.19 -3.05
C MET A 175 6.56 -15.78 -2.29
N ASP A 176 5.46 -15.06 -2.20
CA ASP A 176 4.26 -15.49 -1.46
C ASP A 176 3.64 -16.77 -2.04
N ILE A 177 3.75 -16.96 -3.34
CA ILE A 177 3.27 -18.17 -4.03
C ILE A 177 4.36 -19.25 -4.13
N GLY A 178 5.55 -19.01 -3.61
CA GLY A 178 6.64 -20.00 -3.48
C GLY A 178 7.76 -19.86 -4.50
N ALA A 179 7.76 -18.85 -5.37
CA ALA A 179 8.86 -18.55 -6.28
C ALA A 179 9.88 -17.61 -5.61
N LEU A 180 10.58 -18.10 -4.60
CA LEU A 180 11.52 -17.30 -3.76
C LEU A 180 12.60 -16.56 -4.57
N SER A 181 13.05 -17.14 -5.68
CA SER A 181 14.05 -16.52 -6.55
C SER A 181 13.59 -15.18 -7.13
N MET A 182 12.28 -15.00 -7.35
CA MET A 182 11.73 -13.74 -7.86
C MET A 182 12.04 -12.54 -6.99
N MET A 183 12.11 -12.74 -5.66
CA MET A 183 12.48 -11.68 -4.73
C MET A 183 13.86 -11.12 -5.06
N ILE A 184 14.84 -11.98 -5.33
CA ILE A 184 16.21 -11.57 -5.65
C ILE A 184 16.26 -10.86 -7.00
N PHE A 185 15.61 -11.41 -8.02
CA PHE A 185 15.64 -10.84 -9.38
C PHE A 185 14.92 -9.49 -9.43
N GLY A 186 13.71 -9.38 -8.89
CA GLY A 186 12.97 -8.12 -8.91
C GLY A 186 13.70 -7.00 -8.17
N PHE A 187 14.35 -7.30 -7.03
CA PHE A 187 15.15 -6.31 -6.32
C PHE A 187 16.46 -5.96 -7.02
N ARG A 188 17.05 -6.87 -7.77
CA ARG A 188 18.24 -6.59 -8.58
C ARG A 188 17.96 -5.53 -9.65
N GLU A 189 16.86 -5.67 -10.40
CA GLU A 189 16.48 -4.70 -11.44
C GLU A 189 16.00 -3.40 -10.82
N ARG A 190 15.29 -3.46 -9.72
CA ARG A 190 14.85 -2.28 -8.97
C ARG A 190 16.02 -1.41 -8.52
N GLU A 191 17.16 -2.02 -8.20
CA GLU A 191 18.36 -1.32 -7.75
C GLU A 191 18.85 -0.27 -8.76
N HIS A 192 18.72 -0.52 -10.07
CA HIS A 192 19.09 0.46 -11.09
C HIS A 192 18.22 1.72 -11.00
N ILE A 193 16.94 1.57 -10.73
CA ILE A 193 16.00 2.70 -10.58
C ILE A 193 16.31 3.46 -9.28
N LEU A 194 16.56 2.74 -8.17
CA LEU A 194 16.90 3.37 -6.90
C LEU A 194 18.21 4.17 -6.96
N ASN A 195 19.20 3.69 -7.69
CA ASN A 195 20.45 4.41 -7.93
C ASN A 195 20.22 5.70 -8.73
N PHE A 196 19.32 5.66 -9.73
CA PHE A 196 18.91 6.87 -10.45
C PHE A 196 18.19 7.86 -9.53
N PHE A 197 17.31 7.38 -8.67
CA PHE A 197 16.62 8.22 -7.69
C PHE A 197 17.61 8.86 -6.71
N GLU A 198 18.56 8.09 -6.17
CA GLU A 198 19.59 8.62 -5.28
C GLU A 198 20.43 9.71 -5.95
N LYS A 199 20.82 9.47 -7.21
CA LYS A 199 21.57 10.46 -8.01
C LYS A 199 20.77 11.75 -8.25
N THR A 200 19.45 11.65 -8.42
CA THR A 200 18.57 12.78 -8.73
C THR A 200 18.09 13.51 -7.48
N THR A 201 17.74 12.78 -6.44
CA THR A 201 17.05 13.33 -5.25
C THR A 201 17.91 13.32 -3.98
N GLY A 202 19.02 12.61 -4.01
CA GLY A 202 19.87 12.35 -2.83
C GLY A 202 19.37 11.19 -1.96
N LEU A 203 18.21 10.59 -2.27
CA LEU A 203 17.58 9.54 -1.50
C LEU A 203 17.11 8.41 -2.41
N ARG A 204 17.21 7.18 -1.92
CA ARG A 204 16.75 5.98 -2.62
C ARG A 204 15.23 5.81 -2.56
N MET A 205 14.64 6.24 -1.45
CA MET A 205 13.19 6.19 -1.17
C MET A 205 12.80 7.40 -0.32
N ASN A 206 11.49 7.70 -0.26
CA ASN A 206 10.95 8.81 0.55
C ASN A 206 11.63 10.15 0.22
N HIS A 207 11.57 10.51 -1.04
CA HIS A 207 12.46 11.49 -1.67
C HIS A 207 12.20 12.95 -1.25
N ASN A 208 10.94 13.31 -0.93
CA ASN A 208 10.51 14.71 -0.77
C ASN A 208 10.99 15.60 -1.94
N TYR A 209 10.93 15.05 -3.14
CA TYR A 209 11.43 15.66 -4.36
C TYR A 209 10.36 16.46 -5.09
N ILE A 210 9.14 15.91 -5.19
CA ILE A 210 7.99 16.62 -5.74
C ILE A 210 7.39 17.47 -4.62
N ARG A 211 7.34 18.79 -4.86
CA ARG A 211 6.87 19.76 -3.88
C ARG A 211 5.86 20.71 -4.52
N PRO A 212 4.97 21.34 -3.74
CA PRO A 212 4.09 22.38 -4.27
C PRO A 212 4.89 23.45 -5.03
N GLY A 213 4.52 23.67 -6.30
CA GLY A 213 5.19 24.60 -7.21
C GLY A 213 6.23 23.98 -8.15
N GLY A 214 6.57 22.68 -7.99
CA GLY A 214 7.50 22.02 -8.90
C GLY A 214 8.23 20.82 -8.33
N VAL A 215 9.55 20.82 -8.47
CA VAL A 215 10.49 19.80 -7.99
C VAL A 215 11.63 20.46 -7.22
N ALA A 216 12.27 19.70 -6.33
CA ALA A 216 13.30 20.22 -5.43
C ALA A 216 14.59 20.63 -6.16
N ALA A 217 14.94 19.94 -7.24
CA ALA A 217 16.12 20.18 -8.06
C ALA A 217 15.89 19.72 -9.49
N ASP A 218 16.70 20.22 -10.42
CA ASP A 218 16.70 19.73 -11.81
C ASP A 218 17.36 18.34 -11.91
N LEU A 219 17.19 17.69 -13.05
CA LEU A 219 17.81 16.40 -13.33
C LEU A 219 19.34 16.53 -13.42
N PRO A 220 20.09 15.51 -12.96
CA PRO A 220 21.54 15.54 -13.01
C PRO A 220 22.08 15.45 -14.44
N ASP A 221 23.35 15.78 -14.63
CA ASP A 221 24.01 15.62 -15.91
C ASP A 221 23.97 14.14 -16.38
N ASN A 222 23.77 13.94 -17.68
CA ASN A 222 23.67 12.64 -18.34
C ASN A 222 22.47 11.76 -17.89
N TRP A 223 21.45 12.34 -17.28
CA TRP A 223 20.23 11.62 -16.87
C TRP A 223 19.59 10.82 -18.02
N GLN A 224 19.64 11.33 -19.26
CA GLN A 224 19.08 10.66 -20.44
C GLN A 224 19.72 9.30 -20.66
N LYS A 225 21.03 9.20 -20.47
CA LYS A 225 21.73 7.93 -20.59
C LYS A 225 21.33 6.96 -19.50
N ASP A 226 21.27 7.41 -18.26
CA ASP A 226 20.88 6.57 -17.13
C ASP A 226 19.47 6.00 -17.34
N VAL A 227 18.53 6.83 -17.79
CA VAL A 227 17.16 6.40 -18.10
C VAL A 227 17.14 5.43 -19.29
N GLN A 228 17.90 5.71 -20.35
CA GLN A 228 17.97 4.82 -21.51
C GLN A 228 18.53 3.45 -21.16
N ASP A 229 19.53 3.39 -20.28
CA ASP A 229 20.11 2.15 -19.78
C ASP A 229 19.06 1.32 -19.02
N ILE A 230 18.26 1.96 -18.16
CA ILE A 230 17.14 1.33 -17.43
C ILE A 230 16.08 0.82 -18.42
N LEU A 231 15.65 1.66 -19.38
CA LEU A 231 14.61 1.30 -20.34
C LEU A 231 15.06 0.18 -21.30
N SER A 232 16.35 0.01 -21.51
CA SER A 232 16.89 -1.09 -22.30
C SER A 232 16.96 -2.39 -21.51
N LEU A 233 17.28 -2.31 -20.20
CA LEU A 233 17.43 -3.45 -19.32
C LEU A 233 16.10 -4.13 -18.99
N ILE A 234 15.10 -3.36 -18.60
CA ILE A 234 13.84 -3.91 -18.04
C ILE A 234 13.13 -4.86 -19.01
N PRO A 235 12.89 -4.53 -20.31
CA PRO A 235 12.22 -5.45 -21.24
C PRO A 235 12.97 -6.77 -21.46
N GLU A 236 14.31 -6.73 -21.40
CA GLU A 236 15.13 -7.94 -21.48
C GLU A 236 14.87 -8.86 -20.27
N LYS A 237 14.84 -8.27 -19.08
CA LYS A 237 14.66 -9.02 -17.83
C LYS A 237 13.24 -9.52 -17.60
N LEU A 238 12.23 -8.87 -18.19
CA LEU A 238 10.85 -9.38 -18.14
C LEU A 238 10.72 -10.76 -18.80
N LYS A 239 11.54 -11.09 -19.79
CA LYS A 239 11.55 -12.43 -20.39
C LYS A 239 12.04 -13.49 -19.39
N ASP A 240 13.05 -13.15 -18.58
CA ASP A 240 13.53 -14.03 -17.52
C ASP A 240 12.41 -14.31 -16.50
N TYR A 241 11.56 -13.30 -16.23
CA TYR A 241 10.40 -13.43 -15.30
C TYR A 241 9.28 -14.28 -15.89
N ASP A 242 9.00 -14.14 -17.18
CA ASP A 242 8.03 -14.97 -17.89
C ASP A 242 8.42 -16.46 -17.79
N ASP A 243 9.69 -16.77 -18.06
CA ASP A 243 10.23 -18.13 -17.98
C ASP A 243 10.14 -18.70 -16.55
N MET A 244 10.41 -17.87 -15.53
CA MET A 244 10.37 -18.30 -14.13
C MET A 244 8.96 -18.46 -13.56
N LEU A 245 8.00 -17.67 -14.00
CA LEU A 245 6.65 -17.63 -13.46
C LEU A 245 5.64 -18.26 -14.43
N LEU A 246 5.47 -17.67 -15.62
CA LEU A 246 4.39 -18.05 -16.53
C LEU A 246 4.58 -19.44 -17.10
N ASP A 247 5.79 -19.89 -17.31
CA ASP A 247 6.09 -21.24 -17.81
C ASP A 247 6.28 -22.29 -16.71
N ASN A 248 6.26 -21.87 -15.46
CA ASN A 248 6.37 -22.77 -14.32
C ASN A 248 5.04 -23.52 -14.05
N PRO A 249 4.98 -24.85 -14.16
CA PRO A 249 3.75 -25.60 -13.95
C PRO A 249 3.25 -25.55 -12.50
N ILE A 250 4.13 -25.40 -11.52
CA ILE A 250 3.76 -25.27 -10.10
C ILE A 250 3.06 -23.93 -9.87
N TRP A 251 3.63 -22.85 -10.43
CA TRP A 251 3.05 -21.53 -10.37
C TRP A 251 1.67 -21.50 -11.03
N LYS A 252 1.56 -22.02 -12.26
CA LYS A 252 0.27 -22.16 -12.97
C LYS A 252 -0.75 -22.94 -12.14
N GLY A 253 -0.36 -24.08 -11.57
CA GLY A 253 -1.24 -24.94 -10.79
C GLY A 253 -1.77 -24.27 -9.51
N ARG A 254 -0.97 -23.37 -8.90
CA ARG A 254 -1.38 -22.63 -7.69
C ARG A 254 -2.29 -21.47 -7.98
N LEU A 255 -2.24 -20.88 -9.17
CA LEU A 255 -3.01 -19.70 -9.54
C LEU A 255 -4.24 -20.00 -10.39
N GLN A 256 -4.26 -21.11 -11.11
CA GLN A 256 -5.32 -21.43 -12.05
C GLN A 256 -6.66 -21.61 -11.31
N ASN A 257 -7.66 -20.80 -11.68
CA ASN A 257 -9.01 -20.78 -11.09
C ASN A 257 -9.04 -20.36 -9.60
N VAL A 258 -7.98 -19.76 -9.07
CA VAL A 258 -7.93 -19.21 -7.72
C VAL A 258 -8.09 -17.69 -7.81
N GLU A 259 -8.96 -17.13 -6.96
CA GLU A 259 -9.13 -15.68 -6.78
C GLU A 259 -9.36 -14.89 -8.08
N ILE A 260 -10.20 -15.42 -8.97
CA ILE A 260 -10.53 -14.72 -10.22
C ILE A 260 -11.28 -13.44 -9.89
N GLY A 261 -10.63 -12.31 -10.15
CA GLY A 261 -11.20 -10.99 -9.93
C GLY A 261 -12.46 -10.75 -10.76
N ARG A 262 -13.51 -10.22 -10.13
CA ARG A 262 -14.77 -9.82 -10.80
C ARG A 262 -14.82 -8.31 -11.11
N ALA A 263 -13.69 -7.65 -11.13
CA ALA A 263 -13.63 -6.18 -11.18
C ALA A 263 -14.21 -5.56 -12.47
N HIS A 264 -14.49 -6.36 -13.49
CA HIS A 264 -14.89 -5.87 -14.81
C HIS A 264 -16.07 -6.63 -15.42
N VAL A 265 -16.94 -7.15 -14.57
CA VAL A 265 -18.19 -7.78 -15.05
C VAL A 265 -19.35 -6.82 -14.87
#